data_e6c1baf4172fed5b855c9d139d4de402
#
_entry.id   e6c1baf4172fed5b855c9d139d4de402
#
_cell.length_a   1.000
_cell.length_b   1.000
_cell.length_c   1.000
_cell.angle_alpha   90.00
_cell.angle_beta   90.00
_cell.angle_gamma   90.00
#
_symmetry.space_group_name_H-M   'P 1'
#
loop_
_entity.id
_entity.type
_entity.pdbx_description
1 polymer ?
#
loop_
_entity_poly.entity_id
_entity_poly.type
_entity_poly.pdbx_seq_one_letter_code
_entity_poly.pdbx_strand_id
1 'polypeptide(L)'
;MIPENRHIIDARMNKNDLEVLMRGSEEIIPKDYFLEKIKSKKKLRIKAGFDPTSPDLHLGHTVLLNKMKLFQDLGHEVIFLIGDFTGLVGDPSGVNETRPVLSESQLKENAETYKSQVFKILDPKKTEVRFNSEW
;
A
#
# COMPACT_ATOMS: atom_id res chain seq x y z
N MET A 1 8.08 -11.51 -34.76
CA MET A 1 8.05 -10.04 -34.56
C MET A 1 6.68 -9.69 -33.99
N ILE A 2 6.55 -9.65 -32.66
CA ILE A 2 5.30 -9.36 -31.95
C ILE A 2 5.33 -7.84 -31.70
N PRO A 3 4.34 -7.06 -32.12
CA PRO A 3 4.33 -5.62 -31.87
C PRO A 3 4.12 -5.38 -30.37
N GLU A 4 5.06 -4.68 -29.75
CA GLU A 4 4.90 -4.07 -28.43
C GLU A 4 3.72 -3.10 -28.47
N ASN A 5 2.56 -3.56 -28.04
CA ASN A 5 1.44 -2.68 -27.76
C ASN A 5 1.78 -1.88 -26.49
N ARG A 6 2.53 -0.79 -26.67
CA ARG A 6 2.55 0.31 -25.70
C ARG A 6 1.17 0.95 -25.71
N HIS A 7 0.26 0.41 -24.94
CA HIS A 7 -0.89 1.19 -24.51
C HIS A 7 -0.35 2.35 -23.65
N ILE A 8 -0.09 3.45 -24.31
CA ILE A 8 -0.10 4.78 -23.67
C ILE A 8 -1.52 4.90 -23.14
N ILE A 9 -1.70 4.58 -21.86
CA ILE A 9 -2.95 4.84 -21.15
C ILE A 9 -3.06 6.37 -21.12
N ASP A 10 -3.80 6.88 -22.08
CA ASP A 10 -4.31 8.25 -22.03
C ASP A 10 -5.22 8.33 -20.79
N ALA A 11 -4.64 8.81 -19.71
CA ALA A 11 -5.20 8.70 -18.36
C ALA A 11 -6.37 9.66 -18.17
N ARG A 12 -7.47 9.36 -18.84
CA ARG A 12 -8.78 9.93 -18.53
C ARG A 12 -9.46 8.99 -17.55
N MET A 13 -9.22 9.21 -16.26
CA MET A 13 -10.03 8.54 -15.26
C MET A 13 -11.51 8.80 -15.58
N ASN A 14 -12.19 7.74 -15.91
CA ASN A 14 -13.62 7.79 -16.21
C ASN A 14 -14.44 7.65 -14.91
N LYS A 15 -15.74 7.82 -15.00
CA LYS A 15 -16.65 7.69 -13.85
C LYS A 15 -16.55 6.31 -13.20
N ASN A 16 -16.35 5.29 -13.99
CA ASN A 16 -16.22 3.90 -13.53
C ASN A 16 -14.95 3.68 -12.68
N ASP A 17 -13.82 4.32 -13.05
CA ASP A 17 -12.57 4.22 -12.29
C ASP A 17 -12.73 4.81 -10.88
N LEU A 18 -13.44 5.94 -10.77
CA LEU A 18 -13.72 6.55 -9.49
C LEU A 18 -14.61 5.66 -8.62
N GLU A 19 -15.65 5.08 -9.19
CA GLU A 19 -16.55 4.14 -8.48
C GLU A 19 -15.77 2.92 -7.97
N VAL A 20 -14.85 2.38 -8.77
CA VAL A 20 -13.97 1.27 -8.39
C VAL A 20 -13.04 1.66 -7.25
N LEU A 21 -12.44 2.86 -7.30
CA LEU A 21 -11.58 3.35 -6.22
C LEU A 21 -12.35 3.59 -4.91
N MET A 22 -13.59 4.02 -4.99
CA MET A 22 -14.42 4.25 -3.80
C MET A 22 -15.01 2.96 -3.21
N ARG A 23 -15.14 1.91 -4.01
CA ARG A 23 -15.69 0.63 -3.56
C ARG A 23 -14.89 0.06 -2.38
N GLY A 24 -15.58 -0.40 -1.33
CA GLY A 24 -14.98 -0.99 -0.14
C GLY A 24 -14.29 0.02 0.77
N SER A 25 -14.51 1.31 0.56
CA SER A 25 -14.14 2.36 1.51
C SER A 25 -15.39 2.76 2.29
N GLU A 26 -15.31 2.75 3.61
CA GLU A 26 -16.38 3.20 4.49
C GLU A 26 -16.46 4.72 4.47
N GLU A 27 -15.29 5.37 4.54
CA GLU A 27 -15.18 6.81 4.53
C GLU A 27 -13.92 7.27 3.77
N ILE A 28 -13.97 8.46 3.20
CA ILE A 28 -12.84 9.14 2.54
C ILE A 28 -12.71 10.54 3.11
N ILE A 29 -11.60 10.86 3.74
CA ILE A 29 -11.37 12.13 4.45
C ILE A 29 -10.09 12.82 3.96
N PRO A 30 -10.15 14.08 3.55
CA PRO A 30 -11.33 14.87 3.14
C PRO A 30 -11.79 14.44 1.75
N LYS A 31 -13.06 14.16 1.59
CA LYS A 31 -13.63 13.64 0.34
C LYS A 31 -13.43 14.60 -0.84
N ASP A 32 -13.70 15.89 -0.64
CA ASP A 32 -13.60 16.87 -1.71
C ASP A 32 -12.17 17.03 -2.20
N TYR A 33 -11.20 17.04 -1.29
CA TYR A 33 -9.78 17.07 -1.63
C TYR A 33 -9.35 15.82 -2.43
N PHE A 34 -9.80 14.65 -2.01
CA PHE A 34 -9.55 13.41 -2.75
C PHE A 34 -10.10 13.49 -4.18
N LEU A 35 -11.37 13.92 -4.32
CA LEU A 35 -12.02 14.06 -5.63
C LEU A 35 -11.31 15.07 -6.52
N GLU A 36 -10.86 16.19 -5.97
CA GLU A 36 -10.06 17.20 -6.69
C GLU A 36 -8.75 16.60 -7.18
N LYS A 37 -8.01 15.90 -6.30
CA LYS A 37 -6.74 15.26 -6.65
C LYS A 37 -6.89 14.22 -7.76
N ILE A 38 -7.89 13.37 -7.64
CA ILE A 38 -8.19 12.37 -8.65
C ILE A 38 -8.56 13.00 -10.00
N LYS A 39 -9.39 14.06 -10.00
CA LYS A 39 -9.77 14.79 -11.21
C LYS A 39 -8.62 15.58 -11.85
N SER A 40 -7.62 15.96 -11.07
CA SER A 40 -6.48 16.74 -11.57
C SER A 40 -5.58 15.99 -12.54
N LYS A 41 -5.81 14.70 -12.77
CA LYS A 41 -4.99 13.79 -13.60
C LYS A 41 -3.51 13.72 -13.22
N LYS A 42 -3.15 14.24 -12.05
CA LYS A 42 -1.79 14.15 -11.54
C LYS A 42 -1.57 12.76 -10.95
N LYS A 43 -0.37 12.23 -11.16
CA LYS A 43 0.06 11.00 -10.52
C LYS A 43 0.10 11.20 -9.02
N LEU A 44 -0.68 10.41 -8.30
CA LEU A 44 -0.72 10.44 -6.84
C LEU A 44 0.31 9.46 -6.26
N ARG A 45 0.77 9.74 -5.07
CA ARG A 45 1.57 8.84 -4.23
C ARG A 45 0.65 8.26 -3.15
N ILE A 46 0.39 6.97 -3.24
CA ILE A 46 -0.52 6.24 -2.36
C ILE A 46 0.32 5.44 -1.38
N LYS A 47 0.20 5.76 -0.09
CA LYS A 47 0.97 5.12 0.98
C LYS A 47 0.08 4.31 1.90
N ALA A 48 0.54 3.12 2.28
CA ALA A 48 0.02 2.37 3.41
C ALA A 48 1.17 1.77 4.21
N GLY A 49 1.03 1.80 5.55
CA GLY A 49 2.02 1.26 6.48
C GLY A 49 1.62 -0.11 7.00
N PHE A 50 2.60 -0.97 7.20
CA PHE A 50 2.46 -2.32 7.71
C PHE A 50 3.55 -2.59 8.74
N ASP A 51 3.15 -2.91 9.96
CA ASP A 51 4.08 -3.30 11.01
C ASP A 51 4.41 -4.79 10.88
N PRO A 52 5.68 -5.18 10.72
CA PRO A 52 6.07 -6.58 10.52
C PRO A 52 6.07 -7.35 11.86
N THR A 53 4.94 -7.37 12.54
CA THR A 53 4.74 -7.97 13.87
C THR A 53 4.60 -9.49 13.86
N SER A 54 4.53 -10.09 12.69
CA SER A 54 4.51 -11.54 12.46
C SER A 54 5.32 -11.89 11.22
N PRO A 55 5.76 -13.14 11.05
CA PRO A 55 6.57 -13.54 9.89
C PRO A 55 5.86 -13.37 8.55
N ASP A 56 4.55 -13.53 8.51
CA ASP A 56 3.79 -13.59 7.28
C ASP A 56 2.66 -12.57 7.23
N LEU A 57 2.36 -12.09 6.02
CA LEU A 57 1.11 -11.42 5.70
C LEU A 57 -0.04 -12.44 5.75
N HIS A 58 -1.17 -12.04 6.25
CA HIS A 58 -2.38 -12.86 6.22
C HIS A 58 -3.44 -12.28 5.28
N LEU A 59 -4.53 -13.01 5.07
CA LEU A 59 -5.58 -12.64 4.11
C LEU A 59 -6.19 -11.25 4.39
N GLY A 60 -6.25 -10.82 5.66
CA GLY A 60 -6.73 -9.47 6.00
C GLY A 60 -5.91 -8.35 5.38
N HIS A 61 -4.60 -8.52 5.25
CA HIS A 61 -3.73 -7.54 4.60
C HIS A 61 -4.03 -7.40 3.10
N THR A 62 -4.54 -8.45 2.45
CA THR A 62 -4.84 -8.41 1.01
C THR A 62 -5.94 -7.42 0.66
N VAL A 63 -6.83 -7.09 1.59
CA VAL A 63 -7.87 -6.06 1.39
C VAL A 63 -7.22 -4.73 1.06
N LEU A 64 -6.26 -4.30 1.88
CA LEU A 64 -5.54 -3.04 1.67
C LEU A 64 -4.58 -3.13 0.47
N LEU A 65 -3.86 -4.25 0.32
CA LEU A 65 -2.95 -4.45 -0.81
C LEU A 65 -3.69 -4.43 -2.15
N ASN A 66 -4.87 -5.02 -2.24
CA ASN A 66 -5.71 -4.95 -3.45
C ASN A 66 -6.21 -3.51 -3.71
N LYS A 67 -6.51 -2.74 -2.67
CA LYS A 67 -6.82 -1.32 -2.82
C LYS A 67 -5.63 -0.54 -3.38
N MET A 68 -4.42 -0.77 -2.86
CA MET A 68 -3.18 -0.18 -3.39
C MET A 68 -2.94 -0.61 -4.85
N LYS A 69 -3.21 -1.87 -5.18
CA LYS A 69 -3.11 -2.40 -6.54
C LYS A 69 -4.04 -1.67 -7.51
N LEU A 70 -5.28 -1.37 -7.11
CA LEU A 70 -6.21 -0.59 -7.94
C LEU A 70 -5.64 0.78 -8.31
N PHE A 71 -5.05 1.49 -7.34
CA PHE A 71 -4.37 2.77 -7.61
C PHE A 71 -3.18 2.58 -8.55
N GLN A 72 -2.40 1.53 -8.36
CA GLN A 72 -1.25 1.21 -9.20
C GLN A 72 -1.66 0.92 -10.65
N ASP A 73 -2.76 0.19 -10.86
CA ASP A 73 -3.30 -0.15 -12.17
C ASP A 73 -3.84 1.09 -12.91
N LEU A 74 -4.31 2.07 -12.15
CA LEU A 74 -4.72 3.38 -12.67
C LEU A 74 -3.55 4.37 -12.88
N GLY A 75 -2.32 3.90 -12.72
CA GLY A 75 -1.12 4.67 -13.05
C GLY A 75 -0.55 5.53 -11.92
N HIS A 76 -1.06 5.37 -10.68
CA HIS A 76 -0.53 6.05 -9.51
C HIS A 76 0.70 5.34 -8.94
N GLU A 77 1.52 6.05 -8.17
CA GLU A 77 2.64 5.48 -7.44
C GLU A 77 2.16 4.85 -6.13
N VAL A 78 2.70 3.69 -5.81
CA VAL A 78 2.40 2.99 -4.57
C VAL A 78 3.64 2.95 -3.68
N ILE A 79 3.47 3.34 -2.42
CA ILE A 79 4.49 3.29 -1.39
C ILE A 79 4.06 2.27 -0.34
N PHE A 80 4.80 1.16 -0.30
CA PHE A 80 4.66 0.15 0.74
C PHE A 80 5.60 0.52 1.88
N LEU A 81 5.04 1.01 3.00
CA LEU A 81 5.80 1.44 4.16
C LEU A 81 5.90 0.31 5.17
N ILE A 82 7.11 -0.06 5.53
CA ILE A 82 7.38 -1.03 6.58
C ILE A 82 7.61 -0.27 7.89
N GLY A 83 6.81 -0.60 8.90
CA GLY A 83 6.89 -0.05 10.25
C GLY A 83 7.95 -0.74 11.10
N ASP A 84 9.21 -0.60 10.73
CA ASP A 84 10.34 -1.20 11.46
C ASP A 84 10.54 -0.55 12.84
N PHE A 85 10.42 0.76 12.95
CA PHE A 85 10.49 1.47 14.23
C PHE A 85 9.22 1.25 15.07
N THR A 86 8.04 1.41 14.46
CA THR A 86 6.76 1.23 15.16
C THR A 86 6.55 -0.20 15.63
N GLY A 87 7.07 -1.17 14.90
CA GLY A 87 7.08 -2.59 15.31
C GLY A 87 7.93 -2.86 16.58
N LEU A 88 8.99 -2.06 16.81
CA LEU A 88 9.79 -2.14 18.04
C LEU A 88 9.05 -1.54 19.25
N VAL A 89 8.27 -0.49 19.04
CA VAL A 89 7.57 0.22 20.12
C VAL A 89 6.37 -0.58 20.63
N GLY A 90 5.81 -1.48 19.81
CA GLY A 90 4.63 -2.28 20.19
C GLY A 90 3.41 -1.39 20.35
N ASP A 91 2.91 -0.80 19.27
CA ASP A 91 1.72 0.05 19.29
C ASP A 91 0.50 -0.71 19.86
N PRO A 92 -0.06 -0.28 21.01
CA PRO A 92 -1.22 -0.91 21.62
C PRO A 92 -2.56 -0.52 20.97
N SER A 93 -2.54 0.26 19.88
CA SER A 93 -3.75 0.73 19.23
C SER A 93 -4.60 -0.44 18.71
N GLY A 94 -5.66 -0.75 19.44
CA GLY A 94 -6.72 -1.67 19.05
C GLY A 94 -6.83 -3.00 19.84
N VAL A 95 -5.89 -3.35 20.71
CA VAL A 95 -5.99 -4.56 21.54
C VAL A 95 -5.41 -4.31 22.93
N ASN A 96 -6.14 -4.68 23.98
CA ASN A 96 -5.72 -4.54 25.39
C ASN A 96 -4.58 -5.49 25.83
N GLU A 97 -3.89 -6.12 24.89
CA GLU A 97 -2.77 -7.01 25.19
C GLU A 97 -1.47 -6.41 24.67
N THR A 98 -0.49 -6.31 25.54
CA THR A 98 0.89 -5.94 25.17
C THR A 98 1.42 -6.93 24.14
N ARG A 99 1.58 -6.49 22.90
CA ARG A 99 2.26 -7.29 21.88
C ARG A 99 3.68 -7.58 22.34
N PRO A 100 4.19 -8.81 22.17
CA PRO A 100 5.57 -9.11 22.49
C PRO A 100 6.49 -8.20 21.66
N VAL A 101 7.44 -7.56 22.34
CA VAL A 101 8.45 -6.72 21.70
C VAL A 101 9.36 -7.64 20.90
N LEU A 102 9.37 -7.43 19.59
CA LEU A 102 10.26 -8.16 18.69
C LEU A 102 11.70 -7.64 18.81
N SER A 103 12.68 -8.52 18.63
CA SER A 103 14.06 -8.09 18.46
C SER A 103 14.25 -7.42 17.08
N GLU A 104 15.28 -6.56 16.94
CA GLU A 104 15.62 -5.96 15.65
C GLU A 104 15.88 -7.00 14.55
N SER A 105 16.48 -8.14 14.89
CA SER A 105 16.72 -9.21 13.94
C SER A 105 15.43 -9.84 13.43
N GLN A 106 14.49 -10.12 14.32
CA GLN A 106 13.18 -10.65 13.96
C GLN A 106 12.38 -9.66 13.09
N LEU A 107 12.45 -8.37 13.42
CA LEU A 107 11.81 -7.32 12.62
C LEU A 107 12.37 -7.23 11.21
N LYS A 108 13.69 -7.31 11.06
CA LYS A 108 14.35 -7.32 9.75
C LYS A 108 13.96 -8.56 8.92
N GLU A 109 13.96 -9.72 9.55
CA GLU A 109 13.56 -10.97 8.89
C GLU A 109 12.09 -10.90 8.42
N ASN A 110 11.18 -10.49 9.30
CA ASN A 110 9.78 -10.31 8.96
C ASN A 110 9.57 -9.26 7.85
N ALA A 111 10.35 -8.16 7.87
CA ALA A 111 10.28 -7.13 6.85
C ALA A 111 10.66 -7.65 5.45
N GLU A 112 11.68 -8.51 5.35
CA GLU A 112 12.06 -9.14 4.07
C GLU A 112 10.99 -10.13 3.60
N THR A 113 10.36 -10.87 4.52
CA THR A 113 9.23 -11.74 4.19
C THR A 113 8.04 -10.93 3.67
N TYR A 114 7.67 -9.84 4.34
CA TYR A 114 6.60 -8.93 3.89
C TYR A 114 6.88 -8.39 2.49
N LYS A 115 8.09 -7.92 2.25
CA LYS A 115 8.52 -7.41 0.95
C LYS A 115 8.42 -8.47 -0.15
N SER A 116 8.81 -9.71 0.11
CA SER A 116 8.68 -10.80 -0.85
C SER A 116 7.22 -11.17 -1.13
N GLN A 117 6.38 -11.14 -0.11
CA GLN A 117 4.97 -11.52 -0.22
C GLN A 117 4.12 -10.44 -0.87
N VAL A 118 4.37 -9.16 -0.58
CA VAL A 118 3.63 -8.04 -1.15
C VAL A 118 3.75 -8.00 -2.68
N PHE A 119 4.88 -8.41 -3.23
CA PHE A 119 5.11 -8.47 -4.67
C PHE A 119 4.39 -9.61 -5.39
N LYS A 120 3.67 -10.46 -4.67
CA LYS A 120 2.68 -11.38 -5.27
C LYS A 120 1.41 -10.65 -5.73
N ILE A 121 1.16 -9.45 -5.19
CA ILE A 121 -0.02 -8.62 -5.48
C ILE A 121 0.39 -7.35 -6.21
N LEU A 122 1.37 -6.61 -5.69
CA LEU A 122 1.83 -5.35 -6.25
C LEU A 122 2.94 -5.56 -7.29
N ASP A 123 2.96 -4.71 -8.31
CA ASP A 123 4.04 -4.68 -9.29
C ASP A 123 5.31 -4.09 -8.65
N PRO A 124 6.42 -4.83 -8.54
CA PRO A 124 7.65 -4.33 -7.93
C PRO A 124 8.26 -3.13 -8.66
N LYS A 125 8.02 -2.97 -9.97
CA LYS A 125 8.52 -1.84 -10.76
C LYS A 125 7.77 -0.54 -10.51
N LYS A 126 6.58 -0.62 -9.90
CA LYS A 126 5.68 0.50 -9.63
C LYS A 126 5.45 0.71 -8.12
N THR A 127 6.19 -0.02 -7.29
CA THR A 127 6.07 0.03 -5.84
C THR A 127 7.38 0.50 -5.24
N GLU A 128 7.34 1.59 -4.50
CA GLU A 128 8.43 2.05 -3.65
C GLU A 128 8.30 1.39 -2.27
N VAL A 129 9.32 0.68 -1.82
CA VAL A 129 9.37 0.15 -0.45
C VAL A 129 10.15 1.13 0.41
N ARG A 130 9.55 1.57 1.50
CA ARG A 130 10.15 2.51 2.46
C ARG A 130 10.06 1.97 3.87
N PHE A 131 10.96 2.41 4.72
CA PHE A 131 10.96 2.09 6.15
C PHE A 131 10.67 3.36 6.95
N ASN A 132 9.89 3.25 8.04
CA ASN A 132 9.57 4.45 8.80
C ASN A 132 10.75 4.96 9.64
N SER A 133 11.78 4.16 9.87
CA SER A 133 13.05 4.60 10.45
C SER A 133 13.84 5.59 9.58
N GLU A 134 13.47 5.75 8.30
CA GLU A 134 14.14 6.69 7.40
C GLU A 134 13.86 8.17 7.75
N TRP A 135 12.90 8.46 8.59
CA TRP A 135 12.53 9.80 9.07
C TRP A 135 12.02 9.76 10.51
#